data_c7ca4458976e34f9c59f018623b8ce5f
#
_entry.id   c7ca4458976e34f9c59f018623b8ce5f
#
_cell.length_a   1.000
_cell.length_b   1.000
_cell.length_c   1.000
_cell.angle_alpha   90.00
_cell.angle_beta   90.00
_cell.angle_gamma   90.00
#
_symmetry.space_group_name_H-M   'P 1'
#
loop_
_entity.id
_entity.type
_entity.pdbx_description
1 polymer ?
#
loop_
_entity_poly.entity_id
_entity_poly.type
_entity_poly.pdbx_seq_one_letter_code
_entity_poly.pdbx_strand_id
1 'polypeptide(L)'
;IIALGVLIYVVLDGFDLGIGILFPFIQDQQERDVMMNTVAPVWDGNETWMVLGGAGLFAAFPIVYATVLSALYMPITLMVIALIFRGVAFEFRFKANRTKALWDLAFIGGSTIASFLQGMILGAYIQGLKTENGIYVGGSFDWFTPFSMFTGIGVVVMYAALGCGWLILKTDDGLQEKMYELMPKLIIALFIIFAAVSLYTPYSQPAIA
;
A
#
# COMPACT_ATOMS: atom_id res chain seq x y z
N ILE A 1 -13.53 8.75 -13.93
CA ILE A 1 -13.25 7.30 -14.06
C ILE A 1 -11.90 6.96 -13.45
N ILE A 2 -10.77 7.60 -13.83
CA ILE A 2 -9.42 7.30 -13.30
C ILE A 2 -9.39 7.42 -11.78
N ALA A 3 -9.85 8.55 -11.22
CA ALA A 3 -9.89 8.74 -9.76
C ALA A 3 -10.74 7.69 -9.04
N LEU A 4 -11.85 7.27 -9.64
CA LEU A 4 -12.66 6.17 -9.12
C LEU A 4 -11.91 4.84 -9.16
N GLY A 5 -11.20 4.55 -10.25
CA GLY A 5 -10.37 3.35 -10.37
C GLY A 5 -9.26 3.30 -9.30
N VAL A 6 -8.57 4.43 -9.07
CA VAL A 6 -7.56 4.55 -8.01
C VAL A 6 -8.20 4.38 -6.62
N LEU A 7 -9.37 4.96 -6.37
CA LEU A 7 -10.08 4.81 -5.10
C LEU A 7 -10.47 3.35 -4.85
N ILE A 8 -10.99 2.67 -5.86
CA ILE A 8 -11.32 1.23 -5.79
C ILE A 8 -10.06 0.41 -5.53
N TYR A 9 -8.95 0.70 -6.21
CA TYR A 9 -7.66 0.06 -5.96
C TYR A 9 -7.23 0.21 -4.50
N VAL A 10 -7.25 1.43 -3.95
CA VAL A 10 -6.85 1.70 -2.56
C VAL A 10 -7.67 0.91 -1.55
N VAL A 11 -8.96 0.70 -1.82
CA VAL A 11 -9.83 -0.08 -0.92
C VAL A 11 -9.62 -1.58 -1.11
N LEU A 12 -9.64 -2.07 -2.34
CA LEU A 12 -9.63 -3.51 -2.63
C LEU A 12 -8.22 -4.10 -2.45
N ASP A 13 -7.21 -3.56 -3.10
CA ASP A 13 -5.83 -4.05 -2.89
C ASP A 13 -5.29 -3.64 -1.51
N GLY A 14 -5.83 -2.58 -0.92
CA GLY A 14 -5.48 -2.14 0.42
C GLY A 14 -5.75 -3.19 1.50
N PHE A 15 -6.88 -3.88 1.48
CA PHE A 15 -7.10 -4.97 2.44
C PHE A 15 -6.23 -6.20 2.13
N ASP A 16 -5.95 -6.48 0.87
CA ASP A 16 -5.06 -7.57 0.46
C ASP A 16 -3.62 -7.35 0.96
N LEU A 17 -3.08 -6.14 0.76
CA LEU A 17 -1.79 -5.71 1.28
C LEU A 17 -1.79 -5.72 2.81
N GLY A 18 -2.90 -5.29 3.42
CA GLY A 18 -3.11 -5.31 4.86
C GLY A 18 -2.94 -6.70 5.48
N ILE A 19 -3.38 -7.76 4.80
CA ILE A 19 -3.16 -9.14 5.24
C ILE A 19 -1.66 -9.43 5.39
N GLY A 20 -0.85 -9.07 4.38
CA GLY A 20 0.60 -9.26 4.44
C GLY A 20 1.27 -8.45 5.56
N ILE A 21 0.82 -7.24 5.81
CA ILE A 21 1.30 -6.38 6.91
C ILE A 21 0.96 -7.01 8.28
N LEU A 22 -0.16 -7.71 8.38
CA LEU A 22 -0.61 -8.36 9.62
C LEU A 22 0.08 -9.70 9.91
N PHE A 23 0.69 -10.35 8.92
CA PHE A 23 1.35 -11.64 9.08
C PHE A 23 2.34 -11.72 10.25
N PRO A 24 3.20 -10.72 10.55
CA PRO A 24 4.12 -10.77 11.67
C PRO A 24 3.44 -10.89 13.04
N PHE A 25 2.19 -10.43 13.16
CA PHE A 25 1.44 -10.46 14.41
C PHE A 25 0.81 -11.83 14.71
N ILE A 26 0.79 -12.73 13.72
CA ILE A 26 0.25 -14.09 13.83
C ILE A 26 1.39 -15.07 13.73
N GLN A 27 1.62 -15.85 14.79
CA GLN A 27 2.72 -16.82 14.86
C GLN A 27 2.33 -18.20 14.33
N ASP A 28 1.05 -18.56 14.45
CA ASP A 28 0.55 -19.85 14.01
C ASP A 28 0.51 -19.95 12.49
N GLN A 29 1.14 -21.00 11.95
CA GLN A 29 1.24 -21.19 10.51
C GLN A 29 -0.10 -21.57 9.86
N GLN A 30 -0.99 -22.23 10.60
CA GLN A 30 -2.33 -22.58 10.08
C GLN A 30 -3.19 -21.32 9.97
N GLU A 31 -3.13 -20.43 10.97
CA GLU A 31 -3.82 -19.15 10.92
C GLU A 31 -3.29 -18.28 9.76
N ARG A 32 -1.96 -18.25 9.53
CA ARG A 32 -1.37 -17.57 8.35
C ARG A 32 -1.86 -18.16 7.03
N ASP A 33 -2.02 -19.49 6.96
CA ASP A 33 -2.59 -20.15 5.79
C ASP A 33 -4.04 -19.73 5.56
N VAL A 34 -4.84 -19.63 6.64
CA VAL A 34 -6.22 -19.11 6.58
C VAL A 34 -6.20 -17.66 6.10
N MET A 35 -5.40 -16.77 6.71
CA MET A 35 -5.29 -15.36 6.30
C MET A 35 -5.05 -15.23 4.80
N MET A 36 -4.04 -15.90 4.27
CA MET A 36 -3.67 -15.83 2.86
C MET A 36 -4.78 -16.38 1.95
N ASN A 37 -5.44 -17.47 2.35
CA ASN A 37 -6.53 -18.06 1.59
C ASN A 37 -7.77 -17.16 1.50
N THR A 38 -7.96 -16.22 2.43
CA THR A 38 -9.09 -15.27 2.34
C THR A 38 -8.97 -14.31 1.16
N VAL A 39 -7.75 -14.01 0.71
CA VAL A 39 -7.47 -13.06 -0.37
C VAL A 39 -6.95 -13.73 -1.64
N ALA A 40 -6.47 -14.97 -1.58
CA ALA A 40 -5.96 -15.70 -2.74
C ALA A 40 -6.90 -15.73 -3.97
N PRO A 41 -8.25 -15.77 -3.82
CA PRO A 41 -9.15 -15.76 -4.97
C PRO A 41 -9.34 -14.38 -5.63
N VAL A 42 -8.96 -13.29 -4.98
CA VAL A 42 -9.36 -11.92 -5.38
C VAL A 42 -8.19 -10.96 -5.61
N TRP A 43 -7.01 -11.21 -5.04
CA TRP A 43 -5.87 -10.29 -5.05
C TRP A 43 -5.45 -9.84 -6.46
N ASP A 44 -5.41 -10.74 -7.42
CA ASP A 44 -5.01 -10.44 -8.81
C ASP A 44 -6.02 -9.49 -9.48
N GLY A 45 -7.30 -9.74 -9.30
CA GLY A 45 -8.37 -8.86 -9.77
C GLY A 45 -8.35 -7.49 -9.10
N ASN A 46 -8.03 -7.43 -7.81
CA ASN A 46 -7.94 -6.18 -7.05
C ASN A 46 -6.74 -5.34 -7.51
N GLU A 47 -5.59 -5.96 -7.79
CA GLU A 47 -4.40 -5.28 -8.28
C GLU A 47 -4.59 -4.69 -9.69
N THR A 48 -5.45 -5.27 -10.53
CA THR A 48 -5.71 -4.76 -11.90
C THR A 48 -6.30 -3.34 -11.92
N TRP A 49 -6.92 -2.86 -10.85
CA TRP A 49 -7.40 -1.48 -10.77
C TRP A 49 -6.27 -0.45 -10.80
N MET A 50 -5.07 -0.80 -10.31
CA MET A 50 -3.88 0.05 -10.45
C MET A 50 -3.46 0.16 -11.92
N VAL A 51 -3.52 -0.94 -12.66
CA VAL A 51 -3.20 -0.97 -14.10
C VAL A 51 -4.19 -0.10 -14.86
N LEU A 52 -5.49 -0.17 -14.54
CA LEU A 52 -6.51 0.72 -15.11
C LEU A 52 -6.21 2.19 -14.82
N GLY A 53 -5.80 2.53 -13.60
CA GLY A 53 -5.41 3.88 -13.22
C GLY A 53 -4.23 4.40 -14.05
N GLY A 54 -3.16 3.62 -14.16
CA GLY A 54 -1.98 3.96 -14.94
C GLY A 54 -2.24 4.07 -16.43
N ALA A 55 -2.91 3.08 -17.03
CA ALA A 55 -3.27 3.08 -18.44
C ALA A 55 -4.25 4.22 -18.78
N GLY A 56 -5.23 4.46 -17.91
CA GLY A 56 -6.18 5.57 -18.04
C GLY A 56 -5.49 6.94 -17.99
N LEU A 57 -4.52 7.11 -17.07
CA LEU A 57 -3.73 8.34 -16.99
C LEU A 57 -2.90 8.55 -18.25
N PHE A 58 -2.24 7.51 -18.74
CA PHE A 58 -1.47 7.53 -19.99
C PHE A 58 -2.34 7.91 -21.20
N ALA A 59 -3.52 7.30 -21.31
CA ALA A 59 -4.40 7.51 -22.46
C ALA A 59 -5.07 8.90 -22.46
N ALA A 60 -5.52 9.38 -21.28
CA ALA A 60 -6.29 10.63 -21.18
C ALA A 60 -5.41 11.86 -20.91
N PHE A 61 -4.28 11.68 -20.21
CA PHE A 61 -3.40 12.78 -19.77
C PHE A 61 -1.92 12.42 -19.97
N PRO A 62 -1.44 12.21 -21.22
CA PRO A 62 -0.08 11.70 -21.48
C PRO A 62 1.03 12.61 -20.94
N ILE A 63 0.86 13.92 -20.93
CA ILE A 63 1.83 14.87 -20.37
C ILE A 63 1.93 14.69 -18.84
N VAL A 64 0.79 14.59 -18.16
CA VAL A 64 0.75 14.37 -16.70
C VAL A 64 1.38 13.02 -16.35
N TYR A 65 1.05 11.98 -17.12
CA TYR A 65 1.65 10.66 -16.96
C TYR A 65 3.19 10.71 -17.08
N ALA A 66 3.70 11.35 -18.13
CA ALA A 66 5.14 11.48 -18.36
C ALA A 66 5.83 12.25 -17.23
N THR A 67 5.22 13.35 -16.77
CA THR A 67 5.77 14.18 -15.68
C THR A 67 5.79 13.43 -14.35
N VAL A 68 4.67 12.80 -13.97
CA VAL A 68 4.54 12.04 -12.71
C VAL A 68 5.47 10.83 -12.72
N LEU A 69 5.52 10.11 -13.83
CA LEU A 69 6.39 8.92 -13.94
C LEU A 69 7.88 9.30 -13.89
N SER A 70 8.27 10.43 -14.49
CA SER A 70 9.64 10.93 -14.42
C SER A 70 10.05 11.34 -13.00
N ALA A 71 9.15 12.00 -12.28
CA ALA A 71 9.39 12.45 -10.91
C ALA A 71 9.43 11.31 -9.89
N LEU A 72 8.57 10.31 -10.07
CA LEU A 72 8.31 9.24 -9.10
C LEU A 72 8.75 7.86 -9.60
N TYR A 73 9.57 7.82 -10.63
CA TYR A 73 10.00 6.58 -11.27
C TYR A 73 10.65 5.59 -10.28
N MET A 74 11.49 6.10 -9.37
CA MET A 74 12.18 5.26 -8.37
C MET A 74 11.19 4.58 -7.41
N PRO A 75 10.33 5.32 -6.68
CA PRO A 75 9.39 4.68 -5.77
C PRO A 75 8.36 3.81 -6.49
N ILE A 76 7.92 4.17 -7.70
CA ILE A 76 7.01 3.34 -8.50
C ILE A 76 7.70 2.02 -8.90
N THR A 77 8.94 2.06 -9.37
CA THR A 77 9.69 0.85 -9.73
C THR A 77 9.88 -0.07 -8.53
N LEU A 78 10.29 0.49 -7.38
CA LEU A 78 10.46 -0.29 -6.15
C LEU A 78 9.13 -0.87 -5.65
N MET A 79 8.03 -0.13 -5.77
CA MET A 79 6.68 -0.60 -5.46
C MET A 79 6.30 -1.80 -6.34
N VAL A 80 6.51 -1.71 -7.65
CA VAL A 80 6.21 -2.82 -8.57
C VAL A 80 7.06 -4.05 -8.25
N ILE A 81 8.34 -3.88 -7.95
CA ILE A 81 9.20 -4.99 -7.50
C ILE A 81 8.64 -5.64 -6.22
N ALA A 82 8.21 -4.84 -5.26
CA ALA A 82 7.60 -5.34 -4.02
C ALA A 82 6.30 -6.13 -4.28
N LEU A 83 5.45 -5.63 -5.19
CA LEU A 83 4.23 -6.33 -5.63
C LEU A 83 4.55 -7.66 -6.34
N ILE A 84 5.62 -7.72 -7.16
CA ILE A 84 6.07 -8.97 -7.79
C ILE A 84 6.43 -10.00 -6.71
N PHE A 85 7.21 -9.64 -5.68
CA PHE A 85 7.54 -10.56 -4.58
C PHE A 85 6.31 -11.04 -3.82
N ARG A 86 5.34 -10.15 -3.58
CA ARG A 86 4.04 -10.50 -3.00
C ARG A 86 3.28 -11.49 -3.87
N GLY A 87 3.11 -11.20 -5.16
CA GLY A 87 2.39 -12.05 -6.11
C GLY A 87 3.01 -13.45 -6.22
N VAL A 88 4.35 -13.52 -6.34
CA VAL A 88 5.08 -14.79 -6.38
C VAL A 88 4.88 -15.59 -5.08
N ALA A 89 4.78 -14.92 -3.93
CA ALA A 89 4.53 -15.61 -2.66
C ALA A 89 3.21 -16.37 -2.63
N PHE A 90 2.12 -15.87 -3.24
CA PHE A 90 0.84 -16.59 -3.35
C PHE A 90 1.00 -17.94 -4.06
N GLU A 91 1.81 -18.00 -5.12
CA GLU A 91 1.99 -19.21 -5.91
C GLU A 91 2.92 -20.23 -5.26
N PHE A 92 3.98 -19.78 -4.61
CA PHE A 92 5.06 -20.66 -4.17
C PHE A 92 4.97 -21.07 -2.70
N ARG A 93 4.39 -20.24 -1.84
CA ARG A 93 4.35 -20.48 -0.39
C ARG A 93 3.66 -21.80 -0.03
N PHE A 94 2.53 -22.13 -0.65
CA PHE A 94 1.78 -23.37 -0.38
C PHE A 94 2.46 -24.62 -0.95
N LYS A 95 3.31 -24.44 -1.95
CA LYS A 95 4.09 -25.53 -2.57
C LYS A 95 5.44 -25.76 -1.86
N ALA A 96 5.86 -24.81 -1.04
CA ALA A 96 7.16 -24.81 -0.38
C ALA A 96 7.09 -25.48 1.02
N ASN A 97 7.97 -26.47 1.25
CA ASN A 97 8.11 -27.07 2.58
C ASN A 97 9.26 -26.41 3.38
N ARG A 98 10.48 -26.42 2.82
CA ARG A 98 11.68 -25.89 3.50
C ARG A 98 11.82 -24.38 3.41
N THR A 99 11.28 -23.77 2.37
CA THR A 99 11.41 -22.35 2.07
C THR A 99 10.14 -21.55 2.40
N LYS A 100 9.18 -22.13 3.13
CA LYS A 100 7.90 -21.47 3.48
C LYS A 100 8.13 -20.13 4.21
N ALA A 101 9.09 -20.09 5.16
CA ALA A 101 9.45 -18.88 5.88
C ALA A 101 10.02 -17.77 4.96
N LEU A 102 10.72 -18.13 3.89
CA LEU A 102 11.21 -17.16 2.90
C LEU A 102 10.04 -16.53 2.13
N TRP A 103 9.05 -17.33 1.78
CA TRP A 103 7.84 -16.84 1.12
C TRP A 103 6.95 -16.03 2.06
N ASP A 104 6.89 -16.38 3.36
CA ASP A 104 6.28 -15.52 4.38
C ASP A 104 6.95 -14.14 4.39
N LEU A 105 8.28 -14.10 4.38
CA LEU A 105 9.04 -12.85 4.36
C LEU A 105 8.80 -12.06 3.06
N ALA A 106 8.73 -12.75 1.91
CA ALA A 106 8.41 -12.11 0.62
C ALA A 106 7.01 -11.52 0.62
N PHE A 107 6.03 -12.20 1.21
CA PHE A 107 4.66 -11.71 1.35
C PHE A 107 4.57 -10.49 2.29
N ILE A 108 5.19 -10.58 3.47
CA ILE A 108 5.27 -9.49 4.45
C ILE A 108 5.99 -8.27 3.86
N GLY A 109 7.20 -8.50 3.35
CA GLY A 109 8.05 -7.45 2.81
C GLY A 109 7.44 -6.81 1.58
N GLY A 110 6.95 -7.61 0.64
CA GLY A 110 6.27 -7.13 -0.57
C GLY A 110 5.07 -6.26 -0.24
N SER A 111 4.19 -6.73 0.64
CA SER A 111 2.99 -5.96 1.05
C SER A 111 3.34 -4.68 1.81
N THR A 112 4.26 -4.76 2.78
CA THR A 112 4.62 -3.59 3.60
C THR A 112 5.37 -2.53 2.79
N ILE A 113 6.34 -2.94 1.96
CA ILE A 113 7.12 -2.01 1.13
C ILE A 113 6.24 -1.38 0.06
N ALA A 114 5.36 -2.15 -0.61
CA ALA A 114 4.43 -1.61 -1.59
C ALA A 114 3.51 -0.56 -0.98
N SER A 115 2.89 -0.86 0.16
CA SER A 115 2.01 0.07 0.89
C SER A 115 2.75 1.33 1.34
N PHE A 116 3.95 1.18 1.87
CA PHE A 116 4.78 2.30 2.31
C PHE A 116 5.14 3.22 1.13
N LEU A 117 5.55 2.64 0.01
CA LEU A 117 5.90 3.41 -1.20
C LEU A 117 4.68 4.09 -1.83
N GLN A 118 3.50 3.48 -1.80
CA GLN A 118 2.25 4.14 -2.21
C GLN A 118 2.01 5.41 -1.39
N GLY A 119 2.15 5.33 -0.08
CA GLY A 119 2.02 6.49 0.79
C GLY A 119 3.11 7.54 0.56
N MET A 120 4.36 7.13 0.27
CA MET A 120 5.44 8.05 -0.09
C MET A 120 5.16 8.76 -1.42
N ILE A 121 4.65 8.06 -2.42
CA ILE A 121 4.23 8.62 -3.72
C ILE A 121 3.13 9.67 -3.49
N LEU A 122 2.13 9.34 -2.68
CA LEU A 122 1.06 10.28 -2.32
C LEU A 122 1.61 11.51 -1.60
N GLY A 123 2.48 11.33 -0.61
CA GLY A 123 3.11 12.43 0.12
C GLY A 123 3.95 13.34 -0.76
N ALA A 124 4.76 12.76 -1.65
CA ALA A 124 5.55 13.52 -2.61
C ALA A 124 4.66 14.29 -3.62
N TYR A 125 3.57 13.68 -4.06
CA TYR A 125 2.60 14.32 -4.94
C TYR A 125 1.90 15.52 -4.26
N ILE A 126 1.51 15.38 -3.00
CA ILE A 126 0.90 16.47 -2.21
C ILE A 126 1.89 17.63 -2.03
N GLN A 127 3.18 17.35 -1.84
CA GLN A 127 4.21 18.39 -1.72
C GLN A 127 4.45 19.15 -3.04
N GLY A 128 3.95 18.63 -4.16
CA GLY A 128 4.13 19.19 -5.48
C GLY A 128 5.43 18.74 -6.14
N LEU A 129 5.34 18.54 -7.45
CA LEU A 129 6.48 18.14 -8.28
C LEU A 129 7.10 19.38 -8.95
N LYS A 130 8.42 19.50 -8.92
CA LYS A 130 9.14 20.60 -9.57
C LYS A 130 9.06 20.44 -11.09
N THR A 131 8.26 21.28 -11.74
CA THR A 131 8.03 21.18 -13.18
C THR A 131 8.25 22.51 -13.87
N GLU A 132 8.87 22.47 -15.04
CA GLU A 132 8.98 23.61 -15.97
C GLU A 132 8.41 23.19 -17.34
N ASN A 133 7.47 23.94 -17.84
CA ASN A 133 6.77 23.65 -19.11
C ASN A 133 6.22 22.20 -19.21
N GLY A 134 5.74 21.63 -18.10
CA GLY A 134 5.21 20.28 -18.05
C GLY A 134 6.27 19.16 -17.98
N ILE A 135 7.56 19.53 -17.88
CA ILE A 135 8.66 18.59 -17.75
C ILE A 135 9.17 18.63 -16.31
N TYR A 136 9.42 17.46 -15.72
CA TYR A 136 10.02 17.37 -14.40
C TYR A 136 11.49 17.84 -14.44
N VAL A 137 11.86 18.76 -13.55
CA VAL A 137 13.20 19.34 -13.45
C VAL A 137 13.88 19.09 -12.10
N GLY A 138 13.26 18.29 -11.25
CA GLY A 138 13.79 17.92 -9.93
C GLY A 138 14.82 16.80 -9.96
N GLY A 139 15.32 16.45 -8.78
CA GLY A 139 16.28 15.36 -8.57
C GLY A 139 15.61 14.00 -8.40
N SER A 140 16.37 12.92 -8.61
CA SER A 140 15.89 11.52 -8.51
C SER A 140 15.40 11.13 -7.11
N PHE A 141 15.71 11.90 -6.06
CA PHE A 141 15.34 11.63 -4.67
C PHE A 141 14.46 12.72 -4.05
N ASP A 142 13.90 13.64 -4.83
CA ASP A 142 13.03 14.70 -4.32
C ASP A 142 11.75 14.16 -3.65
N TRP A 143 11.33 12.94 -3.99
CA TRP A 143 10.23 12.23 -3.38
C TRP A 143 10.51 11.71 -1.95
N PHE A 144 11.80 11.62 -1.57
CA PHE A 144 12.22 11.10 -0.29
C PHE A 144 12.33 12.23 0.75
N THR A 145 11.21 12.58 1.35
CA THR A 145 11.09 13.65 2.35
C THR A 145 10.53 13.11 3.68
N PRO A 146 10.75 13.79 4.81
CA PRO A 146 10.12 13.41 6.08
C PRO A 146 8.60 13.33 5.99
N PHE A 147 7.96 14.22 5.21
CA PHE A 147 6.51 14.21 5.01
C PHE A 147 6.07 12.97 4.22
N SER A 148 6.73 12.65 3.11
CA SER A 148 6.40 11.46 2.33
C SER A 148 6.64 10.16 3.12
N MET A 149 7.68 10.08 3.96
CA MET A 149 7.90 8.96 4.86
C MET A 149 6.74 8.81 5.87
N PHE A 150 6.29 9.93 6.41
CA PHE A 150 5.20 9.92 7.39
C PHE A 150 3.87 9.52 6.77
N THR A 151 3.56 10.00 5.56
CA THR A 151 2.40 9.52 4.79
C THR A 151 2.54 8.05 4.41
N GLY A 152 3.76 7.57 4.12
CA GLY A 152 4.06 6.15 3.93
C GLY A 152 3.65 5.28 5.10
N ILE A 153 4.05 5.67 6.31
CA ILE A 153 3.64 4.98 7.55
C ILE A 153 2.11 5.01 7.70
N GLY A 154 1.49 6.15 7.39
CA GLY A 154 0.03 6.30 7.46
C GLY A 154 -0.72 5.30 6.58
N VAL A 155 -0.26 5.09 5.34
CA VAL A 155 -0.87 4.12 4.41
C VAL A 155 -0.67 2.69 4.89
N VAL A 156 0.51 2.34 5.44
CA VAL A 156 0.75 1.01 6.03
C VAL A 156 -0.24 0.72 7.17
N VAL A 157 -0.45 1.67 8.08
CA VAL A 157 -1.40 1.50 9.19
C VAL A 157 -2.85 1.46 8.68
N MET A 158 -3.19 2.26 7.69
CA MET A 158 -4.51 2.25 7.06
C MET A 158 -4.81 0.88 6.41
N TYR A 159 -3.86 0.34 5.66
CA TYR A 159 -4.03 -0.96 5.02
C TYR A 159 -4.06 -2.10 6.04
N ALA A 160 -3.25 -2.03 7.09
CA ALA A 160 -3.35 -2.98 8.21
C ALA A 160 -4.76 -2.96 8.83
N ALA A 161 -5.37 -1.79 9.02
CA ALA A 161 -6.74 -1.67 9.51
C ALA A 161 -7.78 -2.26 8.53
N LEU A 162 -7.62 -2.02 7.22
CA LEU A 162 -8.48 -2.61 6.18
C LEU A 162 -8.36 -4.15 6.18
N GLY A 163 -7.14 -4.70 6.20
CA GLY A 163 -6.89 -6.13 6.28
C GLY A 163 -7.43 -6.76 7.56
N CYS A 164 -7.29 -6.06 8.69
CA CYS A 164 -7.88 -6.49 9.96
C CYS A 164 -9.41 -6.57 9.87
N GLY A 165 -10.06 -5.55 9.30
CA GLY A 165 -11.51 -5.56 9.05
C GLY A 165 -11.96 -6.69 8.12
N TRP A 166 -11.17 -6.96 7.06
CA TRP A 166 -11.44 -8.08 6.16
C TRP A 166 -11.38 -9.42 6.89
N LEU A 167 -10.36 -9.65 7.72
CA LEU A 167 -10.23 -10.88 8.51
C LEU A 167 -11.37 -11.05 9.51
N ILE A 168 -11.84 -9.98 10.16
CA ILE A 168 -13.01 -10.03 11.03
C ILE A 168 -14.27 -10.54 10.28
N LEU A 169 -14.40 -10.16 9.00
CA LEU A 169 -15.55 -10.55 8.18
C LEU A 169 -15.43 -11.95 7.55
N LYS A 170 -14.20 -12.47 7.41
CA LYS A 170 -13.92 -13.69 6.61
C LYS A 170 -13.40 -14.86 7.41
N THR A 171 -13.14 -14.67 8.70
CA THR A 171 -12.63 -15.72 9.59
C THR A 171 -13.52 -15.88 10.81
N ASP A 172 -13.39 -17.00 11.48
CA ASP A 172 -14.11 -17.35 12.69
C ASP A 172 -13.11 -17.68 13.81
N ASP A 173 -13.63 -17.96 15.00
CA ASP A 173 -12.89 -18.45 16.16
C ASP A 173 -11.69 -17.58 16.57
N GLY A 174 -10.59 -18.20 16.99
CA GLY A 174 -9.44 -17.53 17.61
C GLY A 174 -8.75 -16.48 16.74
N LEU A 175 -8.72 -16.62 15.41
CA LEU A 175 -8.12 -15.61 14.52
C LEU A 175 -8.99 -14.35 14.47
N GLN A 176 -10.30 -14.51 14.39
CA GLN A 176 -11.25 -13.40 14.43
C GLN A 176 -11.16 -12.63 15.76
N GLU A 177 -11.07 -13.33 16.90
CA GLU A 177 -10.92 -12.71 18.21
C GLU A 177 -9.65 -11.86 18.31
N LYS A 178 -8.51 -12.38 17.81
CA LYS A 178 -7.26 -11.62 17.72
C LYS A 178 -7.40 -10.34 16.90
N MET A 179 -8.17 -10.39 15.82
CA MET A 179 -8.41 -9.22 14.97
C MET A 179 -9.32 -8.21 15.68
N TYR A 180 -10.32 -8.65 16.45
CA TYR A 180 -11.12 -7.75 17.28
C TYR A 180 -10.29 -7.04 18.35
N GLU A 181 -9.30 -7.70 18.95
CA GLU A 181 -8.38 -7.09 19.91
C GLU A 181 -7.38 -6.11 19.27
N LEU A 182 -7.00 -6.35 18.02
CA LEU A 182 -6.04 -5.52 17.29
C LEU A 182 -6.68 -4.29 16.66
N MET A 183 -7.92 -4.40 16.17
CA MET A 183 -8.61 -3.34 15.44
C MET A 183 -8.66 -1.99 16.19
N PRO A 184 -9.04 -1.92 17.49
CA PRO A 184 -9.05 -0.64 18.19
C PRO A 184 -7.68 0.05 18.24
N LYS A 185 -6.60 -0.73 18.36
CA LYS A 185 -5.23 -0.20 18.38
C LYS A 185 -4.85 0.40 17.02
N LEU A 186 -5.21 -0.28 15.93
CA LEU A 186 -4.98 0.21 14.56
C LEU A 186 -5.78 1.48 14.28
N ILE A 187 -7.05 1.53 14.70
CA ILE A 187 -7.91 2.71 14.54
C ILE A 187 -7.34 3.91 15.32
N ILE A 188 -6.92 3.72 16.57
CA ILE A 188 -6.29 4.78 17.37
C ILE A 188 -5.00 5.27 16.69
N ALA A 189 -4.13 4.35 16.26
CA ALA A 189 -2.90 4.70 15.54
C ALA A 189 -3.21 5.48 14.25
N LEU A 190 -4.21 5.05 13.48
CA LEU A 190 -4.65 5.73 12.26
C LEU A 190 -5.15 7.15 12.55
N PHE A 191 -5.96 7.35 13.59
CA PHE A 191 -6.42 8.68 13.99
C PHE A 191 -5.28 9.61 14.40
N ILE A 192 -4.30 9.09 15.16
CA ILE A 192 -3.12 9.87 15.57
C ILE A 192 -2.31 10.29 14.32
N ILE A 193 -2.04 9.37 13.41
CA ILE A 193 -1.29 9.65 12.19
C ILE A 193 -2.06 10.62 11.30
N PHE A 194 -3.36 10.42 11.13
CA PHE A 194 -4.21 11.30 10.32
C PHE A 194 -4.22 12.73 10.90
N ALA A 195 -4.40 12.87 12.20
CA ALA A 195 -4.33 14.18 12.87
C ALA A 195 -2.97 14.84 12.68
N ALA A 196 -1.87 14.08 12.84
CA ALA A 196 -0.53 14.60 12.68
C ALA A 196 -0.24 15.00 11.21
N VAL A 197 -0.65 14.23 10.22
CA VAL A 197 -0.55 14.60 8.79
C VAL A 197 -1.36 15.86 8.51
N SER A 198 -2.61 15.93 9.01
CA SER A 198 -3.51 17.07 8.79
C SER A 198 -2.97 18.35 9.41
N LEU A 199 -2.34 18.27 10.59
CA LEU A 199 -1.70 19.42 11.23
C LEU A 199 -0.39 19.82 10.55
N TYR A 200 0.36 18.87 10.02
CA TYR A 200 1.64 19.15 9.38
C TYR A 200 1.48 19.69 7.94
N THR A 201 0.41 19.32 7.24
CA THR A 201 0.17 19.72 5.83
C THR A 201 0.13 21.24 5.65
N PRO A 202 -0.63 22.03 6.41
CA PRO A 202 -0.61 23.51 6.29
C PRO A 202 0.76 24.12 6.59
N TYR A 203 1.53 23.49 7.48
CA TYR A 203 2.88 23.97 7.84
C TYR A 203 3.89 23.74 6.71
N SER A 204 3.79 22.59 6.03
CA SER A 204 4.70 22.22 4.94
C SER A 204 4.27 22.78 3.58
N GLN A 205 2.98 23.10 3.41
CA GLN A 205 2.36 23.53 2.16
C GLN A 205 1.41 24.71 2.39
N PRO A 206 1.94 25.93 2.56
CA PRO A 206 1.10 27.12 2.78
C PRO A 206 0.10 27.42 1.66
N ALA A 207 0.32 26.88 0.46
CA ALA A 207 -0.59 27.03 -0.68
C ALA A 207 -1.88 26.18 -0.56
N ILE A 208 -1.92 25.22 0.39
CA ILE A 208 -3.06 24.33 0.64
C ILE A 208 -3.84 24.75 1.90
N ALA A 209 -3.24 25.62 2.73
CA ALA A 209 -3.85 26.21 3.91
C ALA A 209 -4.74 27.42 3.53
#